data_ca64f3cc9ccb175829cbe715f7702cf9
#
_entry.id   ca64f3cc9ccb175829cbe715f7702cf9
#
_cell.length_a   1.000
_cell.length_b   1.000
_cell.length_c   1.000
_cell.angle_alpha   90.00
_cell.angle_beta   90.00
_cell.angle_gamma   90.00
#
_symmetry.space_group_name_H-M   'P 1'
#
loop_
_entity.id
_entity.type
_entity.pdbx_description
1 polymer ?
#
loop_
_entity_poly.entity_id
_entity_poly.type
_entity_poly.pdbx_seq_one_letter_code
_entity_poly.pdbx_strand_id
1 'polypeptide(L)'
;RVEGAISVLKAAGFPAANIFDAPQAKTDTEAALNAATTVLNKHADIKYWVAFGLNDEAVLGAVRASESVGIPATNMIGVGIGGADSAINEFKKPAATGFFGTVIISPKRHGYETAINMYDWIANSKEPPKLTLTSGSLALRGDYEKVRKDLGIE
;
A
#
# COMPACT_ATOMS: atom_id res chain seq x y z
N ARG A 1 -8.81 4.25 1.39
CA ARG A 1 -7.79 3.18 1.49
C ARG A 1 -7.51 2.85 2.95
N VAL A 2 -7.01 3.79 3.73
CA VAL A 2 -6.68 3.57 5.16
C VAL A 2 -7.91 3.19 5.98
N GLU A 3 -9.02 3.90 5.84
CA GLU A 3 -10.30 3.59 6.50
C GLU A 3 -10.80 2.17 6.19
N GLY A 4 -10.63 1.71 4.95
CA GLY A 4 -10.99 0.34 4.56
C GLY A 4 -10.17 -0.70 5.31
N ALA A 5 -8.85 -0.52 5.44
CA ALA A 5 -7.99 -1.41 6.22
C ALA A 5 -8.38 -1.40 7.71
N ILE A 6 -8.62 -0.22 8.29
CA ILE A 6 -9.07 -0.06 9.68
C ILE A 6 -10.40 -0.80 9.91
N SER A 7 -11.37 -0.67 8.98
CA SER A 7 -12.67 -1.31 9.12
C SER A 7 -12.57 -2.84 9.14
N VAL A 8 -11.71 -3.41 8.29
CA VAL A 8 -11.47 -4.86 8.25
C VAL A 8 -10.78 -5.35 9.52
N LEU A 9 -9.77 -4.64 10.01
CA LEU A 9 -9.09 -4.99 11.27
C LEU A 9 -10.06 -4.96 12.45
N LYS A 10 -10.89 -3.93 12.55
CA LYS A 10 -11.92 -3.83 13.61
C LYS A 10 -12.95 -4.97 13.52
N ALA A 11 -13.41 -5.28 12.31
CA ALA A 11 -14.33 -6.40 12.09
C ALA A 11 -13.73 -7.76 12.46
N ALA A 12 -12.40 -7.91 12.30
CA ALA A 12 -11.66 -9.09 12.75
C ALA A 12 -11.36 -9.11 14.26
N GLY A 13 -11.85 -8.12 15.03
CA GLY A 13 -11.68 -8.06 16.48
C GLY A 13 -10.37 -7.39 16.92
N PHE A 14 -9.63 -6.73 16.02
CA PHE A 14 -8.41 -6.01 16.40
C PHE A 14 -8.76 -4.79 17.28
N PRO A 15 -8.12 -4.65 18.47
CA PRO A 15 -8.47 -3.58 19.40
C PRO A 15 -8.18 -2.19 18.81
N ALA A 16 -9.17 -1.31 18.83
CA ALA A 16 -9.02 0.04 18.31
C ALA A 16 -7.91 0.86 19.02
N ALA A 17 -7.68 0.57 20.30
CA ALA A 17 -6.62 1.21 21.08
C ALA A 17 -5.20 0.88 20.59
N ASN A 18 -5.05 -0.18 19.79
CA ASN A 18 -3.78 -0.60 19.20
C ASN A 18 -3.62 -0.14 17.73
N ILE A 19 -4.48 0.75 17.27
CA ILE A 19 -4.37 1.38 15.95
C ILE A 19 -3.82 2.79 16.15
N PHE A 20 -2.65 3.04 15.62
CA PHE A 20 -1.94 4.30 15.77
C PHE A 20 -1.86 5.02 14.42
N ASP A 21 -2.15 6.31 14.43
CA ASP A 21 -1.97 7.16 13.26
C ASP A 21 -0.54 7.70 13.20
N ALA A 22 0.07 7.64 12.02
CA ALA A 22 1.36 8.23 11.70
C ALA A 22 1.17 9.28 10.59
N PRO A 23 0.63 10.46 10.91
CA PRO A 23 0.37 11.49 9.91
C PRO A 23 1.67 12.00 9.30
N GLN A 24 1.73 12.01 7.98
CA GLN A 24 2.90 12.45 7.22
C GLN A 24 2.61 13.77 6.49
N ALA A 25 3.62 14.65 6.42
CA ALA A 25 3.49 15.95 5.75
C ALA A 25 3.50 15.85 4.22
N LYS A 26 4.07 14.76 3.67
CA LYS A 26 4.15 14.46 2.23
C LYS A 26 3.90 12.98 2.00
N THR A 27 3.57 12.61 0.77
CA THR A 27 3.28 11.21 0.38
C THR A 27 4.53 10.47 -0.11
N ASP A 28 5.67 10.74 0.49
CA ASP A 28 6.97 10.13 0.16
C ASP A 28 7.50 9.24 1.30
N THR A 29 8.51 8.44 0.98
CA THR A 29 9.10 7.48 1.91
C THR A 29 9.78 8.15 3.10
N GLU A 30 10.40 9.33 2.91
CA GLU A 30 11.11 10.05 3.97
C GLU A 30 10.13 10.61 5.01
N ALA A 31 9.07 11.26 4.56
CA ALA A 31 8.03 11.78 5.47
C ALA A 31 7.34 10.65 6.24
N ALA A 32 7.09 9.52 5.58
CA ALA A 32 6.53 8.33 6.22
C ALA A 32 7.49 7.70 7.23
N LEU A 33 8.80 7.63 6.93
CA LEU A 33 9.82 7.16 7.86
C LEU A 33 9.83 8.01 9.14
N ASN A 34 9.84 9.32 9.00
CA ASN A 34 9.86 10.24 10.14
C ASN A 34 8.60 10.11 11.01
N ALA A 35 7.43 10.04 10.38
CA ALA A 35 6.17 9.88 11.09
C ALA A 35 6.10 8.52 11.83
N ALA A 36 6.45 7.43 11.14
CA ALA A 36 6.45 6.09 11.72
C ALA A 36 7.48 5.94 12.85
N THR A 37 8.69 6.50 12.70
CA THR A 37 9.72 6.48 13.74
C THR A 37 9.21 7.09 15.04
N THR A 38 8.45 8.19 14.95
CA THR A 38 7.84 8.83 16.12
C THR A 38 6.87 7.89 16.82
N VAL A 39 6.02 7.17 16.08
CA VAL A 39 5.06 6.22 16.65
C VAL A 39 5.78 5.02 17.27
N LEU A 40 6.74 4.43 16.55
CA LEU A 40 7.48 3.25 17.01
C LEU A 40 8.26 3.54 18.30
N ASN A 41 8.92 4.70 18.41
CA ASN A 41 9.63 5.11 19.62
C ASN A 41 8.69 5.34 20.79
N LYS A 42 7.51 5.90 20.55
CA LYS A 42 6.51 6.12 21.60
C LYS A 42 5.96 4.81 22.18
N HIS A 43 5.99 3.74 21.40
CA HIS A 43 5.45 2.42 21.73
C HIS A 43 6.53 1.34 21.65
N ALA A 44 7.71 1.61 22.21
CA ALA A 44 8.88 0.74 22.15
C ALA A 44 8.71 -0.63 22.84
N ASP A 45 7.68 -0.79 23.65
CA ASP A 45 7.26 -2.04 24.28
C ASP A 45 6.56 -2.99 23.32
N ILE A 46 6.04 -2.51 22.20
CA ILE A 46 5.34 -3.31 21.19
C ILE A 46 6.36 -3.98 20.26
N LYS A 47 6.28 -5.31 20.15
CA LYS A 47 7.23 -6.11 19.38
C LYS A 47 6.79 -6.42 17.96
N TYR A 48 5.49 -6.48 17.69
CA TYR A 48 4.92 -6.89 16.40
C TYR A 48 4.06 -5.78 15.82
N TRP A 49 4.31 -5.47 14.57
CA TRP A 49 3.68 -4.34 13.90
C TRP A 49 3.07 -4.74 12.55
N VAL A 50 1.93 -4.14 12.26
CA VAL A 50 1.34 -4.12 10.93
C VAL A 50 1.29 -2.68 10.46
N ALA A 51 1.80 -2.40 9.26
CA ALA A 51 1.70 -1.09 8.64
C ALA A 51 0.93 -1.17 7.33
N PHE A 52 0.04 -0.23 7.13
CA PHE A 52 -0.65 0.01 5.88
C PHE A 52 -0.78 1.51 5.66
N GLY A 53 -0.88 1.92 4.41
CA GLY A 53 -0.84 3.33 4.07
C GLY A 53 -1.62 3.67 2.81
N LEU A 54 -1.50 4.93 2.42
CA LEU A 54 -2.16 5.48 1.23
C LEU A 54 -1.55 4.92 -0.07
N ASN A 55 -0.25 4.63 -0.07
CA ASN A 55 0.56 4.16 -1.18
C ASN A 55 1.70 3.27 -0.67
N ASP A 56 2.51 2.73 -1.60
CA ASP A 56 3.66 1.88 -1.27
C ASP A 56 4.76 2.65 -0.53
N GLU A 57 5.00 3.91 -0.89
CA GLU A 57 6.02 4.76 -0.29
C GLU A 57 5.76 5.00 1.20
N ALA A 58 4.49 5.18 1.58
CA ALA A 58 4.11 5.33 2.99
C ALA A 58 4.45 4.08 3.81
N VAL A 59 4.20 2.91 3.26
CA VAL A 59 4.50 1.64 3.94
C VAL A 59 5.98 1.33 3.94
N LEU A 60 6.69 1.63 2.84
CA LEU A 60 8.15 1.50 2.79
C LEU A 60 8.83 2.39 3.83
N GLY A 61 8.33 3.62 4.04
CA GLY A 61 8.81 4.49 5.10
C GLY A 61 8.63 3.87 6.49
N ALA A 62 7.48 3.28 6.78
CA ALA A 62 7.24 2.58 8.04
C ALA A 62 8.15 1.34 8.21
N VAL A 63 8.42 0.60 7.14
CA VAL A 63 9.39 -0.51 7.15
C VAL A 63 10.80 -0.01 7.44
N ARG A 64 11.24 1.09 6.81
CA ARG A 64 12.56 1.70 7.11
C ARG A 64 12.64 2.21 8.55
N ALA A 65 11.55 2.77 9.06
CA ALA A 65 11.48 3.18 10.46
C ALA A 65 11.65 1.97 11.40
N SER A 66 10.96 0.86 11.14
CA SER A 66 11.09 -0.35 11.95
C SER A 66 12.52 -0.92 11.93
N GLU A 67 13.17 -0.92 10.77
CA GLU A 67 14.58 -1.32 10.63
C GLU A 67 15.51 -0.40 11.45
N SER A 68 15.28 0.92 11.41
CA SER A 68 16.12 1.90 12.10
C SER A 68 16.02 1.83 13.63
N VAL A 69 14.87 1.40 14.16
CA VAL A 69 14.67 1.19 15.61
C VAL A 69 14.94 -0.26 16.05
N GLY A 70 15.48 -1.12 15.16
CA GLY A 70 15.89 -2.47 15.47
C GLY A 70 14.78 -3.51 15.55
N ILE A 71 13.60 -3.25 14.98
CA ILE A 71 12.52 -4.25 14.88
C ILE A 71 12.89 -5.25 13.76
N PRO A 72 12.97 -6.57 14.06
CA PRO A 72 13.25 -7.57 13.05
C PRO A 72 12.22 -7.57 11.91
N ALA A 73 12.66 -7.85 10.69
CA ALA A 73 11.77 -7.96 9.52
C ALA A 73 10.62 -8.95 9.72
N THR A 74 10.84 -10.02 10.50
CA THR A 74 9.82 -11.02 10.86
C THR A 74 8.73 -10.50 11.79
N ASN A 75 8.97 -9.35 12.41
CA ASN A 75 8.06 -8.72 13.37
C ASN A 75 7.31 -7.53 12.75
N MET A 76 7.51 -7.29 11.46
CA MET A 76 6.88 -6.21 10.71
C MET A 76 6.14 -6.77 9.50
N ILE A 77 4.87 -6.43 9.34
CA ILE A 77 4.06 -6.74 8.17
C ILE A 77 3.61 -5.43 7.54
N GLY A 78 4.28 -5.01 6.47
CA GLY A 78 3.92 -3.84 5.69
C GLY A 78 3.15 -4.24 4.43
N VAL A 79 1.94 -3.70 4.25
CA VAL A 79 1.14 -3.93 3.04
C VAL A 79 0.84 -2.59 2.38
N GLY A 80 1.44 -2.39 1.20
CA GLY A 80 1.26 -1.20 0.38
C GLY A 80 0.08 -1.30 -0.58
N ILE A 81 -0.08 -0.25 -1.37
CA ILE A 81 -1.04 -0.22 -2.46
C ILE A 81 -0.56 0.70 -3.58
N GLY A 82 -0.65 0.20 -4.79
CA GLY A 82 -0.25 0.88 -6.03
C GLY A 82 0.50 -0.07 -6.95
N GLY A 83 1.44 -0.82 -6.43
CA GLY A 83 2.39 -1.63 -7.20
C GLY A 83 3.47 -0.76 -7.84
N ALA A 84 3.90 0.29 -7.12
CA ALA A 84 4.94 1.21 -7.57
C ALA A 84 6.28 0.49 -7.77
N ASP A 85 7.17 1.08 -8.58
CA ASP A 85 8.51 0.53 -8.81
C ASP A 85 9.32 0.39 -7.51
N SER A 86 9.08 1.27 -6.54
CA SER A 86 9.67 1.20 -5.20
C SER A 86 9.30 -0.10 -4.48
N ALA A 87 8.04 -0.53 -4.53
CA ALA A 87 7.57 -1.80 -3.97
C ALA A 87 8.14 -3.01 -4.72
N ILE A 88 8.16 -2.95 -6.06
CA ILE A 88 8.73 -4.02 -6.89
C ILE A 88 10.24 -4.18 -6.63
N ASN A 89 10.96 -3.07 -6.49
CA ASN A 89 12.39 -3.11 -6.15
C ASN A 89 12.64 -3.64 -4.74
N GLU A 90 11.70 -3.44 -3.82
CA GLU A 90 11.76 -4.03 -2.48
C GLU A 90 11.66 -5.57 -2.54
N PHE A 91 10.79 -6.11 -3.39
CA PHE A 91 10.69 -7.56 -3.60
C PHE A 91 11.94 -8.17 -4.23
N LYS A 92 12.69 -7.41 -5.04
CA LYS A 92 13.93 -7.87 -5.69
C LYS A 92 15.14 -7.93 -4.76
N LYS A 93 15.07 -7.39 -3.55
CA LYS A 93 16.19 -7.44 -2.60
C LYS A 93 16.57 -8.87 -2.24
N PRO A 94 17.85 -9.19 -1.98
CA PRO A 94 18.27 -10.54 -1.63
C PRO A 94 17.58 -11.09 -0.37
N ALA A 95 17.42 -10.26 0.65
CA ALA A 95 16.72 -10.59 1.89
C ALA A 95 15.31 -10.03 1.91
N ALA A 96 14.38 -10.77 2.52
CA ALA A 96 13.06 -10.25 2.81
C ALA A 96 13.16 -9.15 3.88
N THR A 97 12.35 -8.10 3.70
CA THR A 97 12.17 -7.02 4.66
C THR A 97 10.78 -7.09 5.28
N GLY A 98 10.44 -6.17 6.17
CA GLY A 98 9.08 -6.05 6.70
C GLY A 98 8.02 -5.67 5.66
N PHE A 99 8.40 -5.38 4.40
CA PHE A 99 7.47 -5.14 3.31
C PHE A 99 6.92 -6.46 2.78
N PHE A 100 5.76 -6.84 3.27
CA PHE A 100 5.15 -8.15 3.02
C PHE A 100 4.49 -8.23 1.64
N GLY A 101 3.77 -7.18 1.23
CA GLY A 101 3.02 -7.18 -0.01
C GLY A 101 2.55 -5.81 -0.45
N THR A 102 2.04 -5.74 -1.68
CA THR A 102 1.33 -4.58 -2.20
C THR A 102 0.08 -4.99 -2.96
N VAL A 103 -0.98 -4.20 -2.85
CA VAL A 103 -2.15 -4.36 -3.71
C VAL A 103 -1.90 -3.61 -5.02
N ILE A 104 -1.61 -4.34 -6.08
CA ILE A 104 -1.37 -3.76 -7.41
C ILE A 104 -2.71 -3.34 -8.01
N ILE A 105 -2.79 -2.08 -8.42
CA ILE A 105 -3.90 -1.53 -9.20
C ILE A 105 -3.40 -1.31 -10.63
N SER A 106 -4.22 -1.62 -11.65
CA SER A 106 -3.81 -1.46 -13.05
C SER A 106 -3.93 0.00 -13.50
N PRO A 107 -2.83 0.76 -13.60
CA PRO A 107 -2.88 2.14 -14.07
C PRO A 107 -3.28 2.21 -15.55
N LYS A 108 -2.89 1.20 -16.34
CA LYS A 108 -3.28 1.06 -17.75
C LYS A 108 -4.80 0.96 -17.90
N ARG A 109 -5.44 0.10 -17.10
CA ARG A 109 -6.90 -0.05 -17.11
C ARG A 109 -7.59 1.25 -16.71
N HIS A 110 -7.14 1.89 -15.63
CA HIS A 110 -7.72 3.14 -15.14
C HIS A 110 -7.60 4.27 -16.19
N GLY A 111 -6.42 4.43 -16.78
CA GLY A 111 -6.20 5.43 -17.82
C GLY A 111 -7.03 5.16 -19.07
N TYR A 112 -7.04 3.92 -19.56
CA TYR A 112 -7.78 3.54 -20.75
C TYR A 112 -9.30 3.72 -20.56
N GLU A 113 -9.86 3.13 -19.50
CA GLU A 113 -11.31 3.20 -19.24
C GLU A 113 -11.78 4.66 -19.06
N THR A 114 -10.99 5.49 -18.39
CA THR A 114 -11.32 6.91 -18.24
C THR A 114 -11.31 7.63 -19.59
N ALA A 115 -10.29 7.40 -20.40
CA ALA A 115 -10.17 8.02 -21.73
C ALA A 115 -11.32 7.59 -22.68
N ILE A 116 -11.64 6.30 -22.71
CA ILE A 116 -12.74 5.77 -23.52
C ILE A 116 -14.08 6.30 -23.03
N ASN A 117 -14.33 6.33 -21.74
CA ASN A 117 -15.56 6.86 -21.19
C ASN A 117 -15.74 8.35 -21.55
N MET A 118 -14.66 9.13 -21.50
CA MET A 118 -14.69 10.54 -21.89
C MET A 118 -14.93 10.71 -23.39
N TYR A 119 -14.26 9.90 -24.23
CA TYR A 119 -14.48 9.89 -25.67
C TYR A 119 -15.94 9.56 -26.03
N ASP A 120 -16.48 8.49 -25.47
CA ASP A 120 -17.85 8.06 -25.69
C ASP A 120 -18.87 9.12 -25.27
N TRP A 121 -18.60 9.81 -24.17
CA TRP A 121 -19.47 10.88 -23.73
C TRP A 121 -19.49 12.06 -24.71
N ILE A 122 -18.32 12.49 -25.16
CA ILE A 122 -18.19 13.62 -26.09
C ILE A 122 -18.68 13.27 -27.50
N ALA A 123 -18.23 12.14 -28.05
CA ALA A 123 -18.48 11.79 -29.45
C ALA A 123 -19.83 11.09 -29.66
N ASN A 124 -20.30 10.31 -28.69
CA ASN A 124 -21.46 9.43 -28.82
C ASN A 124 -22.60 9.80 -27.84
N SER A 125 -22.45 10.90 -27.08
CA SER A 125 -23.43 11.34 -26.07
C SER A 125 -23.76 10.25 -25.03
N LYS A 126 -22.83 9.32 -24.79
CA LYS A 126 -22.98 8.22 -23.84
C LYS A 126 -22.37 8.63 -22.51
N GLU A 127 -23.21 9.11 -21.59
CA GLU A 127 -22.75 9.51 -20.25
C GLU A 127 -22.13 8.33 -19.50
N PRO A 128 -20.92 8.48 -18.94
CA PRO A 128 -20.29 7.44 -18.14
C PRO A 128 -20.99 7.24 -16.81
N PRO A 129 -20.82 6.06 -16.16
CA PRO A 129 -21.28 5.87 -14.79
C PRO A 129 -20.68 6.91 -13.85
N LYS A 130 -21.49 7.45 -12.93
CA LYS A 130 -21.00 8.42 -11.92
C LYS A 130 -19.94 7.85 -10.99
N LEU A 131 -19.90 6.52 -10.84
CA LEU A 131 -18.94 5.80 -10.01
C LEU A 131 -18.59 4.47 -10.67
N THR A 132 -17.29 4.24 -10.90
CA THR A 132 -16.77 2.95 -11.31
C THR A 132 -15.79 2.46 -10.25
N LEU A 133 -16.15 1.39 -9.56
CA LEU A 133 -15.27 0.76 -8.57
C LEU A 133 -14.32 -0.20 -9.26
N THR A 134 -13.06 -0.12 -8.89
CA THR A 134 -12.01 -1.05 -9.35
C THR A 134 -11.40 -1.75 -8.15
N SER A 135 -11.02 -3.00 -8.33
CA SER A 135 -10.26 -3.78 -7.36
C SER A 135 -8.81 -3.89 -7.77
N GLY A 136 -7.92 -4.07 -6.80
CA GLY A 136 -6.55 -4.46 -7.03
C GLY A 136 -6.32 -5.94 -6.70
N SER A 137 -5.15 -6.44 -7.06
CA SER A 137 -4.69 -7.79 -6.74
C SER A 137 -3.53 -7.72 -5.76
N LEU A 138 -3.60 -8.47 -4.67
CA LEU A 138 -2.48 -8.58 -3.73
C LEU A 138 -1.33 -9.32 -4.43
N ALA A 139 -0.17 -8.70 -4.38
CA ALA A 139 1.09 -9.27 -4.86
C ALA A 139 2.06 -9.41 -3.70
N LEU A 140 2.68 -10.55 -3.60
CA LEU A 140 3.71 -10.87 -2.63
C LEU A 140 5.05 -11.03 -3.33
N ARG A 141 6.13 -11.10 -2.56
CA ARG A 141 7.48 -11.30 -3.10
C ARG A 141 7.60 -12.51 -4.04
N GLY A 142 6.87 -13.60 -3.77
CA GLY A 142 6.95 -14.84 -4.54
C GLY A 142 6.12 -14.88 -5.81
N ASP A 143 5.20 -13.94 -6.03
CA ASP A 143 4.23 -13.98 -7.12
C ASP A 143 3.98 -12.64 -7.84
N TYR A 144 4.67 -11.57 -7.45
CA TYR A 144 4.43 -10.23 -7.99
C TYR A 144 4.56 -10.15 -9.52
N GLU A 145 5.48 -10.91 -10.12
CA GLU A 145 5.66 -10.94 -11.57
C GLU A 145 4.44 -11.53 -12.27
N LYS A 146 3.92 -12.63 -11.71
CA LYS A 146 2.69 -13.26 -12.22
C LYS A 146 1.51 -12.30 -12.10
N VAL A 147 1.33 -11.67 -10.92
CA VAL A 147 0.22 -10.73 -10.69
C VAL A 147 0.31 -9.55 -11.65
N ARG A 148 1.49 -8.99 -11.89
CA ARG A 148 1.69 -7.91 -12.87
C ARG A 148 1.30 -8.33 -14.26
N LYS A 149 1.75 -9.51 -14.70
CA LYS A 149 1.41 -10.07 -16.02
C LYS A 149 -0.09 -10.28 -16.17
N ASP A 150 -0.75 -10.85 -15.17
CA ASP A 150 -2.21 -11.09 -15.17
C ASP A 150 -3.01 -9.77 -15.27
N LEU A 151 -2.44 -8.66 -14.75
CA LEU A 151 -3.02 -7.31 -14.84
C LEU A 151 -2.62 -6.55 -16.12
N GLY A 152 -1.83 -7.16 -17.01
CA GLY A 152 -1.34 -6.53 -18.24
C GLY A 152 -0.34 -5.40 -18.00
N ILE A 153 0.43 -5.48 -16.90
CA ILE A 153 1.50 -4.57 -16.54
C ILE A 153 2.83 -5.31 -16.80
N GLU A 154 3.56 -4.87 -17.80
CA GLU A 154 4.89 -5.41 -18.15
C GLU A 154 5.99 -4.67 -17.38
#